data_265704e5348a7b9eda3952f7f6a3c701
#
_entry.id   265704e5348a7b9eda3952f7f6a3c701
#
_cell.length_a   1.000
_cell.length_b   1.000
_cell.length_c   1.000
_cell.angle_alpha   90.00
_cell.angle_beta   90.00
_cell.angle_gamma   90.00
#
_symmetry.space_group_name_H-M   'P 1'
#
loop_
_entity.id
_entity.type
_entity.pdbx_description
1 polymer ?
#
loop_
_entity_poly.entity_id
_entity_poly.type
_entity_poly.pdbx_seq_one_letter_code
_entity_poly.pdbx_strand_id
1 'polypeptide(L)'
;AAIGLNHGHIYGQVNCLLEAGMELAWVYAEEQDLLQEFLAKYPGTKVARSVDEILADESVQVVTSASIPVDRAPLGIRVMLHGKDYLVDKPGFTTLEQLAEVRRVQAETKRIYSVFFSEHFAQRATVKAGELVKAGAIGKVIQTTGFGPHRMFGYSQQGRPDWFFHKRFFGGIINDIASH
;
A
#
# COMPACT_ATOMS: atom_id res chain seq x y z
N ALA A 1 -3.02 -8.64 8.81
CA ALA A 1 -1.95 -9.43 8.19
C ALA A 1 -1.16 -8.60 7.19
N ALA A 2 0.10 -8.96 6.95
CA ALA A 2 0.95 -8.35 5.91
C ALA A 2 1.25 -9.39 4.81
N ILE A 3 1.02 -9.03 3.53
CA ILE A 3 1.26 -9.90 2.37
C ILE A 3 2.03 -9.12 1.31
N GLY A 4 3.20 -9.64 0.88
CA GLY A 4 4.07 -8.99 -0.12
C GLY A 4 4.86 -7.81 0.47
N LEU A 5 6.16 -7.99 0.57
CA LEU A 5 7.08 -7.11 1.29
C LEU A 5 8.07 -6.38 0.36
N ASN A 6 7.79 -6.34 -0.95
CA ASN A 6 8.72 -5.90 -1.99
C ASN A 6 9.08 -4.41 -1.96
N HIS A 7 8.38 -3.61 -1.14
CA HIS A 7 8.69 -2.20 -0.95
C HIS A 7 8.71 -1.82 0.53
N GLY A 8 9.70 -1.00 0.93
CA GLY A 8 9.89 -0.58 2.33
C GLY A 8 8.72 0.18 2.96
N HIS A 9 7.75 0.65 2.19
CA HIS A 9 6.54 1.27 2.71
C HIS A 9 5.68 0.32 3.55
N ILE A 10 5.87 -1.00 3.45
CA ILE A 10 5.16 -1.97 4.29
C ILE A 10 5.36 -1.69 5.78
N TYR A 11 6.55 -1.24 6.18
CA TYR A 11 6.84 -0.91 7.57
C TYR A 11 6.01 0.28 8.07
N GLY A 12 5.84 1.31 7.23
CA GLY A 12 4.99 2.47 7.54
C GLY A 12 3.51 2.07 7.66
N GLN A 13 3.02 1.24 6.75
CA GLN A 13 1.63 0.74 6.79
C GLN A 13 1.37 -0.07 8.05
N VAL A 14 2.24 -1.03 8.37
CA VAL A 14 2.12 -1.86 9.58
C VAL A 14 2.16 -1.01 10.84
N ASN A 15 3.10 -0.06 10.94
CA ASN A 15 3.18 0.83 12.10
C ASN A 15 1.90 1.66 12.27
N CYS A 16 1.36 2.24 11.20
CA CYS A 16 0.09 2.98 11.27
C CYS A 16 -1.08 2.11 11.74
N LEU A 17 -1.15 0.84 11.30
CA LEU A 17 -2.20 -0.08 11.73
C LEU A 17 -2.03 -0.47 13.20
N LEU A 18 -0.79 -0.71 13.67
CA LEU A 18 -0.49 -0.99 15.07
C LEU A 18 -0.82 0.22 15.97
N GLU A 19 -0.45 1.44 15.54
CA GLU A 19 -0.80 2.69 16.24
C GLU A 19 -2.32 2.92 16.31
N ALA A 20 -3.06 2.43 15.32
CA ALA A 20 -4.52 2.43 15.31
C ALA A 20 -5.15 1.35 16.21
N GLY A 21 -4.34 0.55 16.93
CA GLY A 21 -4.79 -0.49 17.86
C GLY A 21 -5.05 -1.85 17.23
N MET A 22 -4.59 -2.08 15.99
CA MET A 22 -4.67 -3.39 15.35
C MET A 22 -3.52 -4.29 15.78
N GLU A 23 -3.68 -5.60 15.63
CA GLU A 23 -2.66 -6.61 15.89
C GLU A 23 -2.12 -7.19 14.57
N LEU A 24 -0.81 -7.42 14.52
CA LEU A 24 -0.16 -8.09 13.40
C LEU A 24 -0.12 -9.60 13.66
N ALA A 25 -1.09 -10.33 13.13
CA ALA A 25 -1.21 -11.78 13.34
C ALA A 25 -0.33 -12.60 12.39
N TRP A 26 -0.31 -12.22 11.10
CA TRP A 26 0.32 -13.00 10.04
C TRP A 26 1.18 -12.18 9.11
N VAL A 27 2.21 -12.84 8.55
CA VAL A 27 2.99 -12.33 7.42
C VAL A 27 3.19 -13.42 6.37
N TYR A 28 3.19 -13.01 5.09
CA TYR A 28 3.57 -13.85 3.96
C TYR A 28 4.37 -13.05 2.94
N ALA A 29 5.49 -13.62 2.51
CA ALA A 29 6.27 -13.17 1.35
C ALA A 29 6.91 -14.38 0.69
N GLU A 30 7.12 -14.31 -0.61
CA GLU A 30 7.86 -15.35 -1.36
C GLU A 30 9.36 -15.21 -1.14
N GLU A 31 9.83 -13.97 -0.99
CA GLU A 31 11.24 -13.62 -0.79
C GLU A 31 11.66 -13.84 0.66
N GLN A 32 12.51 -14.82 0.87
CA GLN A 32 12.94 -15.23 2.22
C GLN A 32 13.79 -14.17 2.93
N ASP A 33 14.58 -13.41 2.21
CA ASP A 33 15.38 -12.29 2.74
C ASP A 33 14.48 -11.17 3.28
N LEU A 34 13.47 -10.77 2.51
CA LEU A 34 12.48 -9.77 2.94
C LEU A 34 11.67 -10.26 4.16
N LEU A 35 11.31 -11.54 4.17
CA LEU A 35 10.60 -12.15 5.28
C LEU A 35 11.45 -12.14 6.56
N GLN A 36 12.72 -12.49 6.49
CA GLN A 36 13.63 -12.47 7.63
C GLN A 36 13.82 -11.04 8.16
N GLU A 37 14.02 -10.05 7.28
CA GLU A 37 14.12 -8.65 7.66
C GLU A 37 12.84 -8.17 8.38
N PHE A 38 11.68 -8.54 7.85
CA PHE A 38 10.39 -8.19 8.44
C PHE A 38 10.22 -8.81 9.84
N LEU A 39 10.54 -10.08 10.01
CA LEU A 39 10.43 -10.79 11.29
C LEU A 39 11.43 -10.26 12.34
N ALA A 40 12.61 -9.77 11.92
CA ALA A 40 13.54 -9.11 12.83
C ALA A 40 12.94 -7.84 13.45
N LYS A 41 12.09 -7.13 12.69
CA LYS A 41 11.41 -5.93 13.18
C LYS A 41 10.10 -6.21 13.93
N TYR A 42 9.39 -7.26 13.55
CA TYR A 42 8.12 -7.67 14.17
C TYR A 42 8.21 -9.12 14.69
N PRO A 43 8.99 -9.34 15.75
CA PRO A 43 9.17 -10.67 16.30
C PRO A 43 7.84 -11.24 16.85
N GLY A 44 7.61 -12.52 16.65
CA GLY A 44 6.38 -13.18 17.09
C GLY A 44 5.24 -13.16 16.08
N THR A 45 5.38 -12.46 14.94
CA THR A 45 4.41 -12.57 13.84
C THR A 45 4.43 -13.98 13.26
N LYS A 46 3.27 -14.59 13.08
CA LYS A 46 3.14 -15.92 12.46
C LYS A 46 3.46 -15.84 10.97
N VAL A 47 4.26 -16.78 10.49
CA VAL A 47 4.55 -16.91 9.06
C VAL A 47 3.54 -17.87 8.44
N ALA A 48 2.82 -17.38 7.44
CA ALA A 48 1.90 -18.22 6.68
C ALA A 48 2.64 -19.01 5.58
N ARG A 49 2.14 -20.18 5.26
CA ARG A 49 2.65 -21.04 4.18
C ARG A 49 2.17 -20.58 2.81
N SER A 50 1.06 -19.84 2.76
CA SER A 50 0.47 -19.31 1.54
C SER A 50 -0.43 -18.11 1.85
N VAL A 51 -0.76 -17.35 0.80
CA VAL A 51 -1.77 -16.29 0.87
C VAL A 51 -3.13 -16.86 1.30
N ASP A 52 -3.49 -18.05 0.81
CA ASP A 52 -4.78 -18.69 1.11
C ASP A 52 -4.93 -19.04 2.60
N GLU A 53 -3.84 -19.39 3.29
CA GLU A 53 -3.87 -19.62 4.74
C GLU A 53 -4.29 -18.36 5.51
N ILE A 54 -3.79 -17.19 5.11
CA ILE A 54 -4.19 -15.91 5.70
C ILE A 54 -5.64 -15.56 5.34
N LEU A 55 -6.03 -15.78 4.09
CA LEU A 55 -7.36 -15.43 3.62
C LEU A 55 -8.45 -16.32 4.23
N ALA A 56 -8.13 -17.55 4.58
CA ALA A 56 -9.03 -18.49 5.25
C ALA A 56 -9.20 -18.21 6.76
N ASP A 57 -8.27 -17.49 7.38
CA ASP A 57 -8.36 -17.16 8.82
C ASP A 57 -9.42 -16.08 9.06
N GLU A 58 -10.55 -16.45 9.68
CA GLU A 58 -11.66 -15.55 9.96
C GLU A 58 -11.31 -14.42 10.94
N SER A 59 -10.26 -14.58 11.75
CA SER A 59 -9.81 -13.53 12.67
C SER A 59 -9.10 -12.37 11.97
N VAL A 60 -8.59 -12.60 10.74
CA VAL A 60 -7.95 -11.55 9.92
C VAL A 60 -9.00 -10.65 9.31
N GLN A 61 -9.04 -9.40 9.72
CA GLN A 61 -9.99 -8.39 9.23
C GLN A 61 -9.39 -7.52 8.12
N VAL A 62 -8.09 -7.23 8.21
CA VAL A 62 -7.38 -6.35 7.28
C VAL A 62 -6.11 -7.01 6.78
N VAL A 63 -5.88 -6.90 5.49
CA VAL A 63 -4.61 -7.26 4.84
C VAL A 63 -3.94 -5.99 4.35
N THR A 64 -2.66 -5.80 4.71
CA THR A 64 -1.82 -4.73 4.14
C THR A 64 -0.77 -5.30 3.21
N SER A 65 -0.42 -4.55 2.16
CA SER A 65 0.54 -5.01 1.16
C SER A 65 1.38 -3.88 0.57
N ALA A 66 2.66 -4.18 0.39
CA ALA A 66 3.58 -3.41 -0.43
C ALA A 66 4.28 -4.31 -1.47
N SER A 67 3.53 -5.24 -2.04
CA SER A 67 3.97 -6.11 -3.14
C SER A 67 4.36 -5.30 -4.38
N ILE A 68 4.92 -5.99 -5.38
CA ILE A 68 5.18 -5.38 -6.69
C ILE A 68 3.88 -4.76 -7.22
N PRO A 69 3.87 -3.52 -7.72
CA PRO A 69 2.63 -2.79 -8.04
C PRO A 69 1.64 -3.53 -8.94
N VAL A 70 2.12 -4.30 -9.90
CA VAL A 70 1.24 -5.08 -10.80
C VAL A 70 0.40 -6.14 -10.06
N ASP A 71 0.89 -6.66 -8.94
CA ASP A 71 0.25 -7.73 -8.17
C ASP A 71 -0.70 -7.21 -7.09
N ARG A 72 -0.70 -5.89 -6.83
CA ARG A 72 -1.47 -5.25 -5.76
C ARG A 72 -2.98 -5.36 -5.98
N ALA A 73 -3.46 -5.06 -7.19
CA ALA A 73 -4.88 -5.15 -7.50
C ALA A 73 -5.39 -6.60 -7.51
N PRO A 74 -4.73 -7.56 -8.15
CA PRO A 74 -5.13 -8.98 -8.06
C PRO A 74 -5.20 -9.49 -6.62
N LEU A 75 -4.22 -9.16 -5.78
CA LEU A 75 -4.24 -9.53 -4.37
C LEU A 75 -5.41 -8.89 -3.63
N GLY A 76 -5.62 -7.58 -3.79
CA GLY A 76 -6.70 -6.86 -3.11
C GLY A 76 -8.10 -7.35 -3.51
N ILE A 77 -8.29 -7.74 -4.77
CA ILE A 77 -9.51 -8.39 -5.24
C ILE A 77 -9.75 -9.70 -4.49
N ARG A 78 -8.72 -10.56 -4.38
CA ARG A 78 -8.80 -11.80 -3.60
C ARG A 78 -9.14 -11.54 -2.12
N VAL A 79 -8.49 -10.55 -1.51
CA VAL A 79 -8.73 -10.14 -0.12
C VAL A 79 -10.19 -9.74 0.10
N MET A 80 -10.73 -8.87 -0.77
CA MET A 80 -12.12 -8.42 -0.66
C MET A 80 -13.13 -9.56 -0.87
N LEU A 81 -12.87 -10.47 -1.80
CA LEU A 81 -13.72 -11.66 -2.04
C LEU A 81 -13.74 -12.62 -0.85
N HIS A 82 -12.70 -12.60 0.01
CA HIS A 82 -12.67 -13.35 1.28
C HIS A 82 -13.21 -12.54 2.46
N GLY A 83 -13.94 -11.45 2.20
CA GLY A 83 -14.62 -10.66 3.22
C GLY A 83 -13.71 -9.80 4.10
N LYS A 84 -12.49 -9.51 3.65
CA LYS A 84 -11.50 -8.72 4.38
C LYS A 84 -11.26 -7.37 3.71
N ASP A 85 -10.83 -6.39 4.48
CA ASP A 85 -10.44 -5.08 3.98
C ASP A 85 -8.97 -5.07 3.55
N TYR A 86 -8.63 -4.20 2.61
CA TYR A 86 -7.31 -4.13 2.01
C TYR A 86 -6.71 -2.72 2.06
N LEU A 87 -5.52 -2.63 2.65
CA LEU A 87 -4.69 -1.42 2.65
C LEU A 87 -3.45 -1.68 1.80
N VAL A 88 -3.29 -0.98 0.70
CA VAL A 88 -2.20 -1.22 -0.24
C VAL A 88 -1.31 0.00 -0.42
N ASP A 89 -0.03 -0.22 -0.65
CA ASP A 89 0.89 0.85 -1.02
C ASP A 89 0.54 1.48 -2.37
N LYS A 90 0.92 2.72 -2.57
CA LYS A 90 0.78 3.43 -3.85
C LYS A 90 1.83 2.94 -4.87
N PRO A 91 1.51 2.84 -6.16
CA PRO A 91 0.16 2.89 -6.74
C PRO A 91 -0.64 1.63 -6.40
N GLY A 92 -1.92 1.77 -6.17
CA GLY A 92 -2.79 0.63 -5.83
C GLY A 92 -3.11 -0.29 -7.01
N PHE A 93 -2.90 0.18 -8.23
CA PHE A 93 -3.10 -0.54 -9.50
C PHE A 93 -2.23 0.09 -10.59
N THR A 94 -1.97 -0.67 -11.65
CA THR A 94 -1.07 -0.25 -12.74
C THR A 94 -1.80 -0.02 -14.06
N THR A 95 -3.07 -0.45 -14.19
CA THR A 95 -3.87 -0.28 -15.40
C THR A 95 -5.31 0.15 -15.07
N LEU A 96 -6.00 0.69 -16.08
CA LEU A 96 -7.42 1.07 -15.96
C LEU A 96 -8.34 -0.15 -15.83
N GLU A 97 -7.96 -1.27 -16.42
CA GLU A 97 -8.68 -2.54 -16.30
C GLU A 97 -8.64 -3.04 -14.86
N GLN A 98 -7.47 -3.01 -14.20
CA GLN A 98 -7.33 -3.32 -12.78
C GLN A 98 -8.21 -2.39 -11.93
N LEU A 99 -8.20 -1.08 -12.19
CA LEU A 99 -9.04 -0.12 -11.48
C LEU A 99 -10.53 -0.44 -11.65
N ALA A 100 -10.98 -0.75 -12.88
CA ALA A 100 -12.37 -1.10 -13.15
C ALA A 100 -12.81 -2.35 -12.39
N GLU A 101 -11.96 -3.38 -12.36
CA GLU A 101 -12.24 -4.63 -11.66
C GLU A 101 -12.25 -4.45 -10.13
N VAL A 102 -11.29 -3.69 -9.58
CA VAL A 102 -11.29 -3.34 -8.15
C VAL A 102 -12.58 -2.63 -7.75
N ARG A 103 -13.05 -1.66 -8.55
CA ARG A 103 -14.31 -0.95 -8.30
C ARG A 103 -15.52 -1.89 -8.33
N ARG A 104 -15.56 -2.81 -9.31
CA ARG A 104 -16.62 -3.79 -9.41
C ARG A 104 -16.70 -4.67 -8.16
N VAL A 105 -15.57 -5.28 -7.78
CA VAL A 105 -15.50 -6.17 -6.61
C VAL A 105 -15.77 -5.41 -5.31
N GLN A 106 -15.28 -4.19 -5.17
CA GLN A 106 -15.56 -3.32 -4.02
C GLN A 106 -17.07 -3.04 -3.90
N ALA A 107 -17.75 -2.77 -5.03
CA ALA A 107 -19.18 -2.52 -5.04
C ALA A 107 -20.00 -3.78 -4.65
N GLU A 108 -19.54 -4.97 -5.02
CA GLU A 108 -20.16 -6.25 -4.69
C GLU A 108 -19.95 -6.64 -3.23
N THR A 109 -18.71 -6.60 -2.77
CA THR A 109 -18.32 -7.10 -1.45
C THR A 109 -18.56 -6.09 -0.32
N LYS A 110 -18.67 -4.80 -0.65
CA LYS A 110 -18.70 -3.68 0.32
C LYS A 110 -17.47 -3.62 1.22
N ARG A 111 -16.37 -4.26 0.81
CA ARG A 111 -15.10 -4.18 1.52
C ARG A 111 -14.35 -2.90 1.17
N ILE A 112 -13.39 -2.53 2.00
CA ILE A 112 -12.55 -1.36 1.77
C ILE A 112 -11.35 -1.77 0.93
N TYR A 113 -11.10 -1.04 -0.15
CA TYR A 113 -9.83 -1.02 -0.88
C TYR A 113 -9.23 0.37 -0.71
N SER A 114 -8.23 0.48 0.16
CA SER A 114 -7.59 1.77 0.46
C SER A 114 -6.15 1.79 -0.05
N VAL A 115 -5.77 2.88 -0.71
CA VAL A 115 -4.38 3.13 -1.14
C VAL A 115 -3.71 4.04 -0.11
N PHE A 116 -2.57 3.60 0.40
CA PHE A 116 -1.83 4.31 1.43
C PHE A 116 -0.96 5.42 0.82
N PHE A 117 -1.49 6.62 0.84
CA PHE A 117 -0.74 7.83 0.51
C PHE A 117 -0.20 8.45 1.79
N SER A 118 1.00 8.03 2.22
CA SER A 118 1.62 8.47 3.47
C SER A 118 1.74 9.99 3.59
N GLU A 119 1.99 10.67 2.49
CA GLU A 119 2.13 12.13 2.41
C GLU A 119 0.81 12.85 2.72
N HIS A 120 -0.34 12.21 2.43
CA HIS A 120 -1.65 12.77 2.71
C HIS A 120 -2.10 12.55 4.16
N PHE A 121 -1.82 11.37 4.71
CA PHE A 121 -2.43 10.93 5.98
C PHE A 121 -1.45 10.95 7.15
N ALA A 122 -0.18 10.64 6.92
CA ALA A 122 0.81 10.56 7.98
C ALA A 122 1.58 11.88 8.21
N GLN A 123 1.46 12.85 7.30
CA GLN A 123 2.13 14.15 7.40
C GLN A 123 1.22 15.19 8.05
N ARG A 124 1.48 15.52 9.32
CA ARG A 124 0.68 16.49 10.10
C ARG A 124 0.55 17.86 9.41
N ALA A 125 1.61 18.32 8.73
CA ALA A 125 1.58 19.58 7.98
C ALA A 125 0.59 19.54 6.82
N THR A 126 0.52 18.44 6.07
CA THR A 126 -0.43 18.24 4.96
C THR A 126 -1.86 18.21 5.46
N VAL A 127 -2.12 17.50 6.56
CA VAL A 127 -3.45 17.47 7.20
C VAL A 127 -3.87 18.87 7.62
N LYS A 128 -2.96 19.62 8.29
CA LYS A 128 -3.24 20.99 8.71
C LYS A 128 -3.49 21.95 7.55
N ALA A 129 -2.70 21.83 6.47
CA ALA A 129 -2.92 22.61 5.25
C ALA A 129 -4.30 22.33 4.64
N GLY A 130 -4.70 21.07 4.58
CA GLY A 130 -6.04 20.66 4.10
C GLY A 130 -7.18 21.26 4.95
N GLU A 131 -7.03 21.28 6.28
CA GLU A 131 -8.00 21.93 7.19
C GLU A 131 -8.13 23.44 6.90
N LEU A 132 -7.01 24.14 6.74
CA LEU A 132 -6.99 25.58 6.45
C LEU A 132 -7.63 25.90 5.09
N VAL A 133 -7.34 25.09 4.06
CA VAL A 133 -7.98 25.23 2.75
C VAL A 133 -9.48 25.02 2.84
N LYS A 134 -9.93 23.98 3.54
CA LYS A 134 -11.38 23.73 3.77
C LYS A 134 -12.06 24.83 4.56
N ALA A 135 -11.35 25.45 5.50
CA ALA A 135 -11.85 26.60 6.27
C ALA A 135 -11.84 27.91 5.48
N GLY A 136 -11.39 27.91 4.23
CA GLY A 136 -11.36 29.10 3.38
C GLY A 136 -10.21 30.08 3.65
N ALA A 137 -9.19 29.67 4.40
CA ALA A 137 -8.08 30.56 4.81
C ALA A 137 -7.32 31.21 3.63
N ILE A 138 -7.34 30.58 2.46
CA ILE A 138 -6.74 31.12 1.22
C ILE A 138 -7.80 31.43 0.15
N GLY A 139 -9.09 31.44 0.53
CA GLY A 139 -10.20 31.63 -0.41
C GLY A 139 -10.38 30.44 -1.38
N LYS A 140 -10.95 30.73 -2.54
CA LYS A 140 -11.17 29.72 -3.57
C LYS A 140 -9.85 29.30 -4.21
N VAL A 141 -9.53 28.01 -4.16
CA VAL A 141 -8.37 27.46 -4.88
C VAL A 141 -8.63 27.53 -6.38
N ILE A 142 -7.77 28.21 -7.11
CA ILE A 142 -7.84 28.36 -8.57
C ILE A 142 -6.86 27.41 -9.26
N GLN A 143 -5.67 27.25 -8.68
CA GLN A 143 -4.61 26.41 -9.25
C GLN A 143 -3.74 25.83 -8.13
N THR A 144 -3.25 24.62 -8.36
CA THR A 144 -2.22 24.00 -7.53
C THR A 144 -1.03 23.64 -8.43
N THR A 145 0.17 23.78 -7.88
CA THR A 145 1.40 23.37 -8.57
C THR A 145 2.22 22.51 -7.60
N GLY A 146 2.60 21.32 -8.03
CA GLY A 146 3.42 20.40 -7.25
C GLY A 146 4.80 20.20 -7.90
N PHE A 147 5.84 20.20 -7.08
CA PHE A 147 7.20 19.83 -7.47
C PHE A 147 7.64 18.65 -6.63
N GLY A 148 7.79 17.49 -7.24
CA GLY A 148 8.19 16.26 -6.57
C GLY A 148 9.29 15.54 -7.34
N PRO A 149 10.54 16.07 -7.43
CA PRO A 149 11.61 15.34 -8.07
C PRO A 149 11.90 14.07 -7.27
N HIS A 150 11.79 12.92 -7.94
CA HIS A 150 12.03 11.62 -7.34
C HIS A 150 13.32 11.01 -7.86
N ARG A 151 14.21 10.60 -6.95
CA ARG A 151 15.47 9.98 -7.36
C ARG A 151 15.22 8.57 -7.88
N MET A 152 15.70 8.30 -9.09
CA MET A 152 15.71 6.95 -9.68
C MET A 152 16.87 6.09 -9.15
N PHE A 153 17.99 6.72 -8.78
CA PHE A 153 19.22 6.06 -8.32
C PHE A 153 19.70 6.63 -6.99
N GLY A 154 20.34 5.80 -6.16
CA GLY A 154 21.12 6.26 -5.02
C GLY A 154 20.37 6.43 -3.70
N TYR A 155 19.24 5.78 -3.50
CA TYR A 155 18.57 5.74 -2.17
C TYR A 155 19.11 4.64 -1.26
N SER A 156 19.70 3.59 -1.82
CA SER A 156 20.40 2.56 -1.08
C SER A 156 21.70 2.20 -1.79
N GLN A 157 22.63 1.59 -1.08
CA GLN A 157 23.85 1.04 -1.70
C GLN A 157 23.51 -0.08 -2.71
N GLN A 158 22.34 -0.68 -2.59
CA GLN A 158 21.84 -1.75 -3.45
C GLN A 158 21.02 -1.27 -4.65
N GLY A 159 20.68 0.05 -4.71
CA GLY A 159 19.88 0.61 -5.80
C GLY A 159 18.38 0.27 -5.68
N ARG A 160 17.66 0.47 -6.79
CA ARG A 160 16.25 0.07 -6.94
C ARG A 160 16.17 -1.39 -7.41
N PRO A 161 15.16 -2.16 -6.99
CA PRO A 161 14.96 -3.53 -7.49
C PRO A 161 14.63 -3.53 -8.99
N ASP A 162 14.95 -4.60 -9.68
CA ASP A 162 14.82 -4.71 -11.14
C ASP A 162 13.41 -4.42 -11.66
N TRP A 163 12.37 -4.85 -10.93
CA TRP A 163 10.99 -4.61 -11.33
C TRP A 163 10.65 -3.12 -11.46
N PHE A 164 11.34 -2.26 -10.74
CA PHE A 164 11.13 -0.81 -10.79
C PHE A 164 11.52 -0.19 -12.14
N PHE A 165 12.38 -0.85 -12.92
CA PHE A 165 12.79 -0.38 -14.26
C PHE A 165 11.91 -0.91 -15.39
N HIS A 166 10.91 -1.72 -15.07
CA HIS A 166 9.98 -2.29 -16.05
C HIS A 166 8.57 -1.75 -15.85
N LYS A 167 8.12 -0.88 -16.78
CA LYS A 167 6.80 -0.24 -16.74
C LYS A 167 5.65 -1.24 -16.47
N ARG A 168 5.75 -2.46 -17.03
CA ARG A 168 4.74 -3.52 -16.85
C ARG A 168 4.55 -3.93 -15.38
N PHE A 169 5.57 -3.78 -14.53
CA PHE A 169 5.51 -4.18 -13.13
C PHE A 169 5.08 -3.05 -12.20
N PHE A 170 5.52 -1.79 -12.47
CA PHE A 170 5.22 -0.70 -11.55
C PHE A 170 4.28 0.38 -12.13
N GLY A 171 3.90 0.28 -13.40
CA GLY A 171 2.96 1.21 -14.03
C GLY A 171 3.58 2.49 -14.58
N GLY A 172 4.85 2.77 -14.29
CA GLY A 172 5.58 3.97 -14.70
C GLY A 172 5.58 5.08 -13.66
N ILE A 173 6.54 6.01 -13.81
CA ILE A 173 6.80 7.07 -12.82
C ILE A 173 5.60 8.00 -12.58
N ILE A 174 4.81 8.28 -13.60
CA ILE A 174 3.60 9.11 -13.45
C ILE A 174 2.59 8.41 -12.54
N ASN A 175 2.39 7.10 -12.72
CA ASN A 175 1.48 6.34 -11.88
C ASN A 175 2.01 6.21 -10.45
N ASP A 176 3.31 6.05 -10.28
CA ASP A 176 3.96 5.90 -8.97
C ASP A 176 4.00 7.22 -8.19
N ILE A 177 4.38 8.34 -8.82
CA ILE A 177 4.64 9.62 -8.13
C ILE A 177 3.51 10.63 -8.31
N ALA A 178 2.94 10.80 -9.50
CA ALA A 178 1.89 11.79 -9.69
C ALA A 178 0.56 11.41 -9.02
N SER A 179 0.47 10.21 -8.47
CA SER A 179 -0.65 9.78 -7.63
C SER A 179 -0.66 10.42 -6.22
N HIS A 180 0.47 10.98 -5.79
CA HIS A 180 0.59 11.75 -4.55
C HIS A 180 -0.07 13.12 -4.71
#